data_c85185b9f6f2b47bcb4936190ae10460
#
_entry.id   c85185b9f6f2b47bcb4936190ae10460
#
_cell.length_a   1.000
_cell.length_b   1.000
_cell.length_c   1.000
_cell.angle_alpha   90.00
_cell.angle_beta   90.00
_cell.angle_gamma   90.00
#
_symmetry.space_group_name_H-M   'P 1'
#
loop_
_entity.id
_entity.type
_entity.pdbx_description
1 polymer ?
#
loop_
_entity_poly.entity_id
_entity_poly.type
_entity_poly.pdbx_seq_one_letter_code
_entity_poly.pdbx_strand_id
1 'polypeptide(L)'
;MEFNCYDVLEVQGSRYVITEKIKYNEIIPKADQEQAYKAKPSMQKSPGDYWHEYGLEAVEGTDKIWVTIEYNDNEWCTVSRTSYRKRAPKGFTLHQIGLEKVVDVDGDSGASVGDRAGYKEYQLPCEGGASVFFEENWFKGEKMFAEGSRVQLVNIKLCNDAAANAIRKKKRNQRLKERLEGFAIALGCGALFLMFLVSGDSDITWHGIRDTFGFPYTAKEHMHDTSVYYTKADSDN
;
A
#
# COMPACT_ATOMS: atom_id res chain seq x y z
N MET A 1 -6.98 18.92 -6.18
CA MET A 1 -5.60 19.23 -5.67
C MET A 1 -4.79 17.96 -5.81
N GLU A 2 -3.51 18.05 -6.23
CA GLU A 2 -2.66 16.88 -6.40
C GLU A 2 -1.28 17.19 -5.82
N PHE A 3 -0.72 16.22 -5.07
CA PHE A 3 0.58 16.31 -4.43
C PHE A 3 1.55 15.29 -5.04
N ASN A 4 2.84 15.50 -4.83
CA ASN A 4 3.91 14.60 -5.30
C ASN A 4 4.59 13.91 -4.13
N CYS A 5 5.23 12.77 -4.40
CA CYS A 5 6.10 12.14 -3.41
C CYS A 5 7.19 13.09 -2.94
N TYR A 6 7.45 13.05 -1.63
CA TYR A 6 8.35 13.92 -0.86
C TYR A 6 7.86 15.35 -0.65
N ASP A 7 6.66 15.71 -1.10
CA ASP A 7 6.03 16.94 -0.62
C ASP A 7 5.81 16.86 0.89
N VAL A 8 5.96 18.01 1.54
CA VAL A 8 5.71 18.13 2.99
C VAL A 8 4.36 18.80 3.15
N LEU A 9 3.47 18.15 3.86
CA LEU A 9 2.13 18.64 4.15
C LEU A 9 2.00 18.96 5.64
N GLU A 10 1.24 20.01 5.95
CA GLU A 10 0.69 20.23 7.27
C GLU A 10 -0.72 19.65 7.32
N VAL A 11 -0.93 18.67 8.20
CA VAL A 11 -2.20 17.99 8.41
C VAL A 11 -2.54 18.08 9.89
N GLN A 12 -3.66 18.74 10.20
CA GLN A 12 -4.10 18.92 11.60
C GLN A 12 -3.03 19.50 12.54
N GLY A 13 -2.22 20.45 12.03
CA GLY A 13 -1.17 21.13 12.79
C GLY A 13 0.16 20.38 12.91
N SER A 14 0.27 19.17 12.36
CA SER A 14 1.51 18.39 12.31
C SER A 14 2.06 18.31 10.89
N ARG A 15 3.39 18.20 10.77
CA ARG A 15 4.06 18.10 9.47
C ARG A 15 4.36 16.64 9.12
N TYR A 16 4.03 16.29 7.90
CA TYR A 16 4.25 14.96 7.33
C TYR A 16 4.91 15.07 5.97
N VAL A 17 5.69 14.08 5.60
CA VAL A 17 6.25 13.93 4.25
C VAL A 17 5.53 12.79 3.53
N ILE A 18 5.14 13.02 2.29
CA ILE A 18 4.54 11.99 1.44
C ILE A 18 5.64 10.98 1.05
N THR A 19 5.48 9.74 1.44
CA THR A 19 6.42 8.65 1.09
C THR A 19 5.88 7.76 -0.02
N GLU A 20 4.57 7.70 -0.18
CA GLU A 20 3.92 6.95 -1.25
C GLU A 20 2.68 7.64 -1.75
N LYS A 21 2.37 7.44 -3.03
CA LYS A 21 1.19 7.96 -3.71
C LYS A 21 0.64 6.84 -4.59
N ILE A 22 -0.61 6.51 -4.38
CA ILE A 22 -1.31 5.47 -5.12
C ILE A 22 -2.55 6.11 -5.75
N LYS A 23 -2.77 5.84 -7.03
CA LYS A 23 -4.00 6.19 -7.71
C LYS A 23 -4.84 4.94 -7.90
N TYR A 24 -6.07 5.00 -7.45
CA TYR A 24 -7.07 3.95 -7.61
C TYR A 24 -8.18 4.35 -8.57
N ASN A 25 -8.74 3.37 -9.25
CA ASN A 25 -10.00 3.49 -9.95
C ASN A 25 -11.01 2.50 -9.38
N GLU A 26 -12.25 2.94 -9.23
CA GLU A 26 -13.37 2.05 -8.96
C GLU A 26 -13.59 1.11 -10.14
N ILE A 27 -13.78 -0.18 -9.86
CA ILE A 27 -14.03 -1.18 -10.88
C ILE A 27 -15.35 -1.92 -10.60
N ILE A 28 -16.00 -2.36 -11.68
CA ILE A 28 -17.20 -3.19 -11.56
C ILE A 28 -16.80 -4.61 -11.12
N PRO A 29 -17.40 -5.16 -10.05
CA PRO A 29 -17.20 -6.55 -9.67
C PRO A 29 -17.55 -7.50 -10.83
N LYS A 30 -16.77 -8.55 -11.03
CA LYS A 30 -17.19 -9.65 -11.89
C LYS A 30 -18.33 -10.43 -11.21
N ALA A 31 -19.15 -11.13 -12.00
CA ALA A 31 -20.35 -11.81 -11.51
C ALA A 31 -20.11 -12.81 -10.36
N ASP A 32 -18.95 -13.45 -10.31
CA ASP A 32 -18.51 -14.33 -9.23
C ASP A 32 -18.12 -13.59 -7.94
N GLN A 33 -17.78 -12.32 -8.06
CA GLN A 33 -17.46 -11.42 -6.93
C GLN A 33 -18.70 -10.70 -6.39
N GLU A 34 -19.79 -10.62 -7.20
CA GLU A 34 -21.04 -10.00 -6.79
C GLU A 34 -21.67 -10.62 -5.55
N GLN A 35 -21.44 -11.91 -5.26
CA GLN A 35 -21.99 -12.54 -4.05
C GLN A 35 -21.43 -11.93 -2.76
N ALA A 36 -20.17 -11.53 -2.75
CA ALA A 36 -19.55 -10.84 -1.61
C ALA A 36 -20.00 -9.38 -1.50
N TYR A 37 -20.45 -8.79 -2.61
CA TYR A 37 -20.78 -7.37 -2.76
C TYR A 37 -22.26 -7.12 -3.07
N LYS A 38 -23.16 -8.10 -2.93
CA LYS A 38 -24.62 -7.95 -3.08
C LYS A 38 -25.27 -6.96 -2.10
N ALA A 39 -24.48 -6.21 -1.38
CA ALA A 39 -24.98 -5.10 -0.58
C ALA A 39 -25.34 -3.94 -1.51
N LYS A 40 -26.56 -3.54 -1.42
CA LYS A 40 -27.22 -2.32 -1.91
C LYS A 40 -26.47 -1.54 -3.00
N PRO A 41 -26.92 -1.59 -4.25
CA PRO A 41 -26.31 -0.85 -5.38
C PRO A 41 -26.10 0.65 -5.13
N SER A 42 -26.92 1.25 -4.25
CA SER A 42 -26.81 2.65 -3.82
C SER A 42 -25.57 2.98 -2.97
N MET A 43 -24.80 1.97 -2.55
CA MET A 43 -23.59 2.15 -1.73
C MET A 43 -22.31 1.94 -2.54
N GLN A 44 -22.40 1.72 -3.85
CA GLN A 44 -21.24 1.55 -4.72
C GLN A 44 -20.89 2.88 -5.39
N LYS A 45 -19.60 3.19 -5.48
CA LYS A 45 -19.11 4.27 -6.32
C LYS A 45 -19.41 3.98 -7.78
N SER A 46 -19.52 5.03 -8.57
CA SER A 46 -19.69 4.90 -10.01
C SER A 46 -18.42 4.31 -10.64
N PRO A 47 -18.55 3.34 -11.55
CA PRO A 47 -17.40 2.84 -12.28
C PRO A 47 -16.67 3.98 -13.00
N GLY A 48 -15.33 4.00 -12.86
CA GLY A 48 -14.49 5.05 -13.43
C GLY A 48 -14.21 6.23 -12.50
N ASP A 49 -14.85 6.31 -11.33
CA ASP A 49 -14.40 7.22 -10.29
C ASP A 49 -12.98 6.86 -9.86
N TYR A 50 -12.19 7.88 -9.58
CA TYR A 50 -10.82 7.65 -9.14
C TYR A 50 -10.45 8.59 -7.99
N TRP A 51 -9.46 8.15 -7.21
CA TRP A 51 -8.90 8.91 -6.09
C TRP A 51 -7.42 8.67 -5.95
N HIS A 52 -6.78 9.54 -5.19
CA HIS A 52 -5.41 9.38 -4.78
C HIS A 52 -5.34 9.11 -3.29
N GLU A 53 -4.54 8.12 -2.93
CA GLU A 53 -4.11 7.88 -1.55
C GLU A 53 -2.66 8.28 -1.39
N TYR A 54 -2.40 9.05 -0.38
CA TYR A 54 -1.07 9.51 0.00
C TYR A 54 -0.70 8.92 1.34
N GLY A 55 0.34 8.07 1.37
CA GLY A 55 0.95 7.59 2.61
C GLY A 55 1.95 8.64 3.10
N LEU A 56 1.77 9.10 4.34
CA LEU A 56 2.51 10.19 4.93
C LEU A 56 3.20 9.73 6.22
N GLU A 57 4.49 10.04 6.34
CA GLU A 57 5.26 9.84 7.56
C GLU A 57 5.48 11.16 8.28
N ALA A 58 5.31 11.18 9.60
CA ALA A 58 5.58 12.36 10.39
C ALA A 58 7.03 12.84 10.20
N VAL A 59 7.24 14.15 10.07
CA VAL A 59 8.58 14.74 10.02
C VAL A 59 9.31 14.54 11.35
N GLU A 60 8.55 14.59 12.44
CA GLU A 60 9.04 14.33 13.81
C GLU A 60 8.24 13.17 14.41
N GLY A 61 8.94 12.17 14.94
CA GLY A 61 8.31 10.98 15.50
C GLY A 61 8.14 9.83 14.51
N THR A 62 7.20 8.93 14.81
CA THR A 62 6.97 7.68 14.06
C THR A 62 5.53 7.55 13.53
N ASP A 63 4.73 8.61 13.62
CA ASP A 63 3.35 8.56 13.19
C ASP A 63 3.25 8.41 11.67
N LYS A 64 2.35 7.55 11.23
CA LYS A 64 2.05 7.33 9.82
C LYS A 64 0.53 7.48 9.61
N ILE A 65 0.19 8.31 8.64
CA ILE A 65 -1.21 8.57 8.27
C ILE A 65 -1.39 8.36 6.76
N TRP A 66 -2.65 8.22 6.37
CA TRP A 66 -3.08 8.22 4.98
C TRP A 66 -4.00 9.41 4.74
N VAL A 67 -3.84 10.05 3.59
CA VAL A 67 -4.75 11.10 3.11
C VAL A 67 -5.32 10.63 1.79
N THR A 68 -6.65 10.49 1.72
CA THR A 68 -7.35 10.09 0.50
C THR A 68 -8.11 11.29 -0.06
N ILE A 69 -7.88 11.59 -1.34
CA ILE A 69 -8.51 12.70 -2.06
C ILE A 69 -9.23 12.14 -3.28
N GLU A 70 -10.56 12.26 -3.28
CA GLU A 70 -11.39 11.89 -4.42
C GLU A 70 -11.34 12.96 -5.51
N TYR A 71 -11.33 12.54 -6.76
CA TYR A 71 -11.26 13.48 -7.89
C TYR A 71 -12.46 14.44 -7.96
N ASN A 72 -13.64 13.92 -7.62
CA ASN A 72 -14.89 14.67 -7.71
C ASN A 72 -15.23 15.44 -6.42
N ASP A 73 -14.43 15.31 -5.35
CA ASP A 73 -14.61 16.04 -4.10
C ASP A 73 -13.51 17.09 -3.93
N ASN A 74 -13.86 18.35 -4.17
CA ASN A 74 -12.93 19.48 -4.03
C ASN A 74 -12.98 20.13 -2.63
N GLU A 75 -13.83 19.67 -1.76
CA GLU A 75 -14.05 20.27 -0.44
C GLU A 75 -13.51 19.41 0.68
N TRP A 76 -13.51 18.08 0.50
CA TRP A 76 -13.22 17.14 1.56
C TRP A 76 -12.14 16.13 1.15
N CYS A 77 -11.45 15.64 2.16
CA CYS A 77 -10.57 14.48 2.06
C CYS A 77 -10.72 13.62 3.32
N THR A 78 -10.21 12.41 3.29
CA THR A 78 -10.13 11.57 4.49
C THR A 78 -8.71 11.54 5.02
N VAL A 79 -8.58 11.54 6.35
CA VAL A 79 -7.31 11.34 7.05
C VAL A 79 -7.48 10.12 7.94
N SER A 80 -6.67 9.10 7.73
CA SER A 80 -6.77 7.82 8.42
C SER A 80 -5.45 7.33 8.98
N ARG A 81 -5.55 6.35 9.87
CA ARG A 81 -4.46 5.55 10.42
C ARG A 81 -4.83 4.08 10.40
N THR A 82 -3.84 3.22 10.39
CA THR A 82 -4.06 1.79 10.59
C THR A 82 -4.73 1.56 11.94
N SER A 83 -5.83 0.79 11.93
CA SER A 83 -6.56 0.44 13.14
C SER A 83 -6.21 -0.97 13.62
N TYR A 84 -6.04 -1.13 14.93
CA TYR A 84 -5.95 -2.44 15.56
C TYR A 84 -7.31 -3.11 15.78
N ARG A 85 -8.39 -2.38 15.57
CA ARG A 85 -9.76 -2.90 15.66
C ARG A 85 -10.06 -3.72 14.41
N LYS A 86 -10.66 -4.89 14.59
CA LYS A 86 -11.04 -5.80 13.49
C LYS A 86 -12.53 -5.70 13.11
N ARG A 87 -13.25 -4.73 13.65
CA ARG A 87 -14.68 -4.50 13.41
C ARG A 87 -15.01 -3.03 13.62
N ALA A 88 -15.95 -2.55 12.83
CA ALA A 88 -16.49 -1.20 12.99
C ALA A 88 -17.01 -0.99 14.42
N PRO A 89 -16.76 0.17 15.05
CA PRO A 89 -17.27 0.51 16.36
C PRO A 89 -18.83 0.53 16.39
N LYS A 90 -19.40 0.37 17.59
CA LYS A 90 -20.85 0.46 17.75
C LYS A 90 -21.35 1.84 17.32
N GLY A 91 -22.45 1.87 16.59
CA GLY A 91 -23.08 3.10 16.07
C GLY A 91 -22.66 3.48 14.66
N PHE A 92 -21.57 2.90 14.13
CA PHE A 92 -21.20 3.08 12.74
C PHE A 92 -22.13 2.30 11.81
N THR A 93 -22.49 2.91 10.69
CA THR A 93 -23.31 2.29 9.64
C THR A 93 -22.49 2.09 8.39
N LEU A 94 -22.73 0.99 7.69
CA LEU A 94 -22.09 0.74 6.38
C LEU A 94 -22.50 1.88 5.43
N HIS A 95 -21.53 2.61 4.95
CA HIS A 95 -21.70 3.74 4.05
C HIS A 95 -21.40 3.36 2.60
N GLN A 96 -20.29 2.68 2.39
CA GLN A 96 -19.80 2.36 1.06
C GLN A 96 -19.16 0.97 1.01
N ILE A 97 -19.21 0.36 -0.17
CA ILE A 97 -18.54 -0.90 -0.47
C ILE A 97 -18.13 -0.87 -1.93
N GLY A 98 -16.93 -1.32 -2.25
CA GLY A 98 -16.45 -1.31 -3.62
C GLY A 98 -15.28 -2.22 -3.86
N LEU A 99 -14.89 -2.24 -5.13
CA LEU A 99 -13.66 -2.84 -5.63
C LEU A 99 -12.86 -1.79 -6.35
N GLU A 100 -11.59 -1.78 -6.08
CA GLU A 100 -10.64 -0.83 -6.63
C GLU A 100 -9.50 -1.52 -7.35
N LYS A 101 -8.89 -0.80 -8.27
CA LYS A 101 -7.72 -1.23 -9.02
C LYS A 101 -6.68 -0.12 -8.96
N VAL A 102 -5.46 -0.49 -8.62
CA VAL A 102 -4.29 0.39 -8.71
C VAL A 102 -4.00 0.70 -10.17
N VAL A 103 -3.98 1.98 -10.54
CA VAL A 103 -3.71 2.44 -11.92
C VAL A 103 -2.41 3.24 -12.02
N ASP A 104 -1.92 3.79 -10.92
CA ASP A 104 -0.63 4.47 -10.86
C ASP A 104 -0.05 4.39 -9.45
N VAL A 105 1.27 4.32 -9.35
CA VAL A 105 2.02 4.22 -8.08
C VAL A 105 3.30 5.04 -8.18
N ASP A 106 3.56 5.87 -7.18
CA ASP A 106 4.85 6.52 -6.97
C ASP A 106 5.26 6.41 -5.49
N GLY A 107 6.57 6.48 -5.24
CA GLY A 107 7.10 6.38 -3.89
C GLY A 107 7.42 4.95 -3.47
N ASP A 108 7.39 4.72 -2.16
CA ASP A 108 7.83 3.47 -1.51
C ASP A 108 6.62 2.59 -1.16
N SER A 109 5.78 2.31 -2.15
CA SER A 109 4.55 1.55 -1.98
C SER A 109 4.77 0.05 -2.15
N GLY A 110 4.07 -0.75 -1.35
CA GLY A 110 3.93 -2.19 -1.56
C GLY A 110 2.91 -2.58 -2.63
N ALA A 111 2.18 -1.60 -3.19
CA ALA A 111 1.22 -1.80 -4.27
C ALA A 111 1.91 -1.78 -5.64
N SER A 112 1.30 -2.44 -6.62
CA SER A 112 1.75 -2.45 -8.00
C SER A 112 0.60 -2.12 -8.94
N VAL A 113 0.88 -1.46 -10.06
CA VAL A 113 -0.14 -1.19 -11.08
C VAL A 113 -0.81 -2.48 -11.53
N GLY A 114 -2.13 -2.50 -11.46
CA GLY A 114 -2.96 -3.67 -11.76
C GLY A 114 -3.41 -4.45 -10.52
N ASP A 115 -2.83 -4.21 -9.36
CA ASP A 115 -3.32 -4.79 -8.10
C ASP A 115 -4.79 -4.38 -7.87
N ARG A 116 -5.52 -5.26 -7.19
CA ARG A 116 -6.93 -5.05 -6.87
C ARG A 116 -7.13 -5.19 -5.37
N ALA A 117 -7.99 -4.35 -4.84
CA ALA A 117 -8.44 -4.42 -3.46
C ALA A 117 -9.96 -4.32 -3.39
N GLY A 118 -10.52 -4.78 -2.30
CA GLY A 118 -11.92 -4.54 -1.97
C GLY A 118 -11.99 -3.77 -0.67
N TYR A 119 -12.99 -2.94 -0.51
CA TYR A 119 -13.17 -2.16 0.71
C TYR A 119 -14.60 -2.12 1.20
N LYS A 120 -14.75 -1.87 2.50
CA LYS A 120 -16.02 -1.50 3.15
C LYS A 120 -15.75 -0.33 4.06
N GLU A 121 -16.46 0.75 3.84
CA GLU A 121 -16.41 1.92 4.69
C GLU A 121 -17.66 2.02 5.56
N TYR A 122 -17.45 2.22 6.84
CA TYR A 122 -18.50 2.46 7.84
C TYR A 122 -18.33 3.87 8.38
N GLN A 123 -19.42 4.62 8.49
CA GLN A 123 -19.39 6.00 8.95
C GLN A 123 -20.26 6.22 10.18
N LEU A 124 -19.83 7.16 11.00
CA LEU A 124 -20.61 7.81 12.02
C LEU A 124 -20.64 9.32 11.68
N PRO A 125 -21.78 9.86 11.22
CA PRO A 125 -21.92 11.28 10.94
C PRO A 125 -21.68 12.13 12.18
N CYS A 126 -20.99 13.26 12.01
CA CYS A 126 -20.73 14.28 13.01
C CYS A 126 -21.39 15.61 12.59
N GLU A 127 -21.46 16.56 13.51
CA GLU A 127 -21.93 17.91 13.19
C GLU A 127 -21.03 18.59 12.15
N GLY A 128 -21.61 19.51 11.36
CA GLY A 128 -20.88 20.33 10.38
C GLY A 128 -20.44 19.58 9.12
N GLY A 129 -21.01 18.41 8.80
CA GLY A 129 -20.67 17.62 7.61
C GLY A 129 -19.42 16.77 7.76
N ALA A 130 -18.71 16.87 8.87
CA ALA A 130 -17.64 15.95 9.22
C ALA A 130 -18.20 14.53 9.49
N SER A 131 -17.38 13.53 9.34
CA SER A 131 -17.70 12.16 9.76
C SER A 131 -16.43 11.48 10.26
N VAL A 132 -16.60 10.55 11.19
CA VAL A 132 -15.57 9.57 11.49
C VAL A 132 -15.87 8.29 10.73
N PHE A 133 -14.86 7.62 10.26
CA PHE A 133 -15.03 6.38 9.50
C PHE A 133 -14.15 5.28 10.04
N PHE A 134 -14.57 4.06 9.71
CA PHE A 134 -13.81 2.84 9.90
C PHE A 134 -13.86 2.07 8.59
N GLU A 135 -12.72 1.61 8.13
CA GLU A 135 -12.59 0.93 6.86
C GLU A 135 -12.02 -0.47 7.02
N GLU A 136 -12.55 -1.39 6.26
CA GLU A 136 -12.10 -2.77 6.16
C GLU A 136 -11.68 -3.01 4.71
N ASN A 137 -10.38 -3.22 4.49
CA ASN A 137 -9.78 -3.45 3.19
C ASN A 137 -9.32 -4.89 3.02
N TRP A 138 -9.42 -5.40 1.80
CA TRP A 138 -8.86 -6.70 1.40
C TRP A 138 -7.88 -6.49 0.26
N PHE A 139 -6.62 -6.68 0.55
CA PHE A 139 -5.53 -6.53 -0.41
C PHE A 139 -4.64 -7.76 -0.39
N LYS A 140 -4.41 -8.37 -1.57
CA LYS A 140 -3.56 -9.57 -1.71
C LYS A 140 -3.91 -10.73 -0.74
N GLY A 141 -5.19 -10.87 -0.41
CA GLY A 141 -5.68 -11.92 0.50
C GLY A 141 -5.60 -11.56 1.98
N GLU A 142 -5.05 -10.42 2.33
CA GLU A 142 -4.97 -9.93 3.70
C GLU A 142 -6.06 -8.90 3.98
N LYS A 143 -6.54 -8.89 5.22
CA LYS A 143 -7.44 -7.86 5.73
C LYS A 143 -6.66 -6.80 6.46
N MET A 144 -6.89 -5.56 6.08
CA MET A 144 -6.38 -4.38 6.76
C MET A 144 -7.55 -3.54 7.27
N PHE A 145 -7.30 -2.78 8.32
CA PHE A 145 -8.31 -1.93 8.92
C PHE A 145 -7.73 -0.54 9.11
N ALA A 146 -8.54 0.47 8.81
CA ALA A 146 -8.20 1.86 9.03
C ALA A 146 -9.32 2.56 9.81
N GLU A 147 -8.96 3.57 10.56
CA GLU A 147 -9.90 4.48 11.21
C GLU A 147 -9.45 5.92 11.02
N GLY A 148 -10.39 6.82 10.87
CA GLY A 148 -10.07 8.20 10.57
C GLY A 148 -11.28 9.12 10.57
N SER A 149 -11.06 10.27 9.95
CA SER A 149 -12.09 11.30 9.85
C SER A 149 -12.06 11.96 8.47
N ARG A 150 -13.23 12.37 8.04
CA ARG A 150 -13.41 13.26 6.90
C ARG A 150 -13.13 14.69 7.35
N VAL A 151 -12.21 15.36 6.69
CA VAL A 151 -11.78 16.72 7.01
C VAL A 151 -11.86 17.61 5.78
N GLN A 152 -12.02 18.92 5.98
CA GLN A 152 -12.00 19.84 4.86
C GLN A 152 -10.60 19.89 4.22
N LEU A 153 -10.53 19.80 2.89
CA LEU A 153 -9.29 19.77 2.13
C LEU A 153 -8.45 21.05 2.33
N VAL A 154 -9.06 22.18 2.63
CA VAL A 154 -8.38 23.44 2.98
C VAL A 154 -7.48 23.31 4.23
N ASN A 155 -7.73 22.32 5.07
CA ASN A 155 -6.91 22.04 6.25
C ASN A 155 -5.65 21.19 5.94
N ILE A 156 -5.47 20.76 4.70
CA ILE A 156 -4.27 20.11 4.21
C ILE A 156 -3.44 21.15 3.46
N LYS A 157 -2.29 21.52 4.01
CA LYS A 157 -1.48 22.61 3.46
C LYS A 157 -0.14 22.12 2.97
N LEU A 158 0.20 22.46 1.74
CA LEU A 158 1.54 22.25 1.20
C LEU A 158 2.53 23.21 1.84
N CYS A 159 3.56 22.68 2.51
CA CYS A 159 4.63 23.46 3.11
C CYS A 159 5.73 23.75 2.07
N ASN A 160 6.07 25.04 1.90
CA ASN A 160 7.09 25.48 0.93
C ASN A 160 8.22 26.27 1.61
N ASP A 161 8.34 26.21 2.92
CA ASP A 161 9.43 26.86 3.66
C ASP A 161 10.79 26.14 3.50
N ALA A 162 11.85 26.75 4.01
CA ALA A 162 13.21 26.23 3.90
C ALA A 162 13.37 24.83 4.55
N ALA A 163 12.67 24.57 5.66
CA ALA A 163 12.70 23.29 6.36
C ALA A 163 12.04 22.21 5.48
N ALA A 164 10.88 22.48 4.91
CA ALA A 164 10.20 21.55 4.00
C ALA A 164 11.06 21.23 2.77
N ASN A 165 11.72 22.25 2.19
CA ASN A 165 12.61 22.06 1.05
C ASN A 165 13.84 21.21 1.41
N ALA A 166 14.40 21.38 2.59
CA ALA A 166 15.50 20.54 3.10
C ALA A 166 15.07 19.08 3.26
N ILE A 167 13.87 18.82 3.79
CA ILE A 167 13.30 17.49 3.93
C ILE A 167 13.11 16.84 2.56
N ARG A 168 12.48 17.54 1.61
CA ARG A 168 12.31 17.06 0.23
C ARG A 168 13.65 16.63 -0.39
N LYS A 169 14.66 17.50 -0.30
CA LYS A 169 15.99 17.22 -0.83
C LYS A 169 16.62 15.99 -0.17
N LYS A 170 16.53 15.89 1.17
CA LYS A 170 17.07 14.75 1.92
C LYS A 170 16.41 13.43 1.49
N LYS A 171 15.08 13.37 1.45
CA LYS A 171 14.33 12.15 1.06
C LYS A 171 14.60 11.74 -0.39
N ARG A 172 14.63 12.70 -1.33
CA ARG A 172 14.98 12.42 -2.74
C ARG A 172 16.39 11.87 -2.89
N ASN A 173 17.35 12.43 -2.18
CA ASN A 173 18.74 11.95 -2.21
C ASN A 173 18.86 10.55 -1.58
N GLN A 174 18.15 10.29 -0.50
CA GLN A 174 18.12 8.97 0.14
C GLN A 174 17.58 7.91 -0.85
N ARG A 175 16.44 8.17 -1.48
CA ARG A 175 15.86 7.26 -2.49
C ARG A 175 16.79 7.01 -3.67
N LEU A 176 17.46 8.07 -4.16
CA LEU A 176 18.43 7.92 -5.24
C LEU A 176 19.58 6.99 -4.82
N LYS A 177 20.08 7.14 -3.59
CA LYS A 177 21.11 6.28 -3.03
C LYS A 177 20.64 4.82 -2.94
N GLU A 178 19.46 4.57 -2.39
CA GLU A 178 18.87 3.23 -2.28
C GLU A 178 18.69 2.56 -3.65
N ARG A 179 18.22 3.32 -4.66
CA ARG A 179 18.12 2.81 -6.04
C ARG A 179 19.49 2.46 -6.63
N LEU A 180 20.50 3.29 -6.40
CA LEU A 180 21.87 3.02 -6.89
C LEU A 180 22.49 1.81 -6.20
N GLU A 181 22.26 1.65 -4.88
CA GLU A 181 22.71 0.47 -4.15
C GLU A 181 22.02 -0.80 -4.65
N GLY A 182 20.69 -0.77 -4.85
CA GLY A 182 19.94 -1.88 -5.44
C GLY A 182 20.43 -2.24 -6.85
N PHE A 183 20.71 -1.25 -7.68
CA PHE A 183 21.26 -1.46 -9.01
C PHE A 183 22.67 -2.07 -8.98
N ALA A 184 23.53 -1.61 -8.07
CA ALA A 184 24.88 -2.16 -7.89
C ALA A 184 24.85 -3.63 -7.44
N ILE A 185 23.94 -3.98 -6.53
CA ILE A 185 23.70 -5.37 -6.11
C ILE A 185 23.23 -6.22 -7.29
N ALA A 186 22.24 -5.74 -8.06
CA ALA A 186 21.73 -6.45 -9.22
C ALA A 186 22.82 -6.70 -10.29
N LEU A 187 23.68 -5.71 -10.55
CA LEU A 187 24.82 -5.87 -11.45
C LEU A 187 25.85 -6.88 -10.90
N GLY A 188 26.14 -6.83 -9.61
CA GLY A 188 27.04 -7.78 -8.94
C GLY A 188 26.52 -9.22 -9.04
N CYS A 189 25.25 -9.44 -8.76
CA CYS A 189 24.62 -10.76 -8.92
C CYS A 189 24.60 -11.23 -10.37
N GLY A 190 24.31 -10.32 -11.32
CA GLY A 190 24.34 -10.64 -12.75
C GLY A 190 25.74 -11.02 -13.24
N ALA A 191 26.78 -10.32 -12.79
CA ALA A 191 28.17 -10.64 -13.12
C ALA A 191 28.60 -12.00 -12.56
N LEU A 192 28.24 -12.31 -11.31
CA LEU A 192 28.47 -13.61 -10.69
C LEU A 192 27.76 -14.71 -11.47
N PHE A 193 26.50 -14.51 -11.83
CA PHE A 193 25.73 -15.47 -12.62
C PHE A 193 26.36 -15.75 -13.97
N LEU A 194 26.85 -14.70 -14.66
CA LEU A 194 27.59 -14.84 -15.93
C LEU A 194 28.92 -15.57 -15.73
N MET A 195 29.67 -15.31 -14.68
CA MET A 195 30.90 -16.06 -14.35
C MET A 195 30.62 -17.55 -14.16
N PHE A 196 29.48 -17.90 -13.49
CA PHE A 196 29.06 -19.29 -13.36
C PHE A 196 28.74 -19.95 -14.69
N LEU A 197 27.99 -19.28 -15.56
CA LEU A 197 27.67 -19.81 -16.89
C LEU A 197 28.93 -20.08 -17.74
N VAL A 198 29.95 -19.24 -17.58
CA VAL A 198 31.21 -19.35 -18.33
C VAL A 198 32.17 -20.38 -17.72
N SER A 199 32.18 -20.56 -16.40
CA SER A 199 33.07 -21.51 -15.71
C SER A 199 32.64 -22.97 -15.85
N GLY A 200 31.43 -23.26 -16.29
CA GLY A 200 30.93 -24.62 -16.49
C GLY A 200 30.80 -25.45 -15.21
N ASP A 201 30.91 -24.83 -14.06
CA ASP A 201 30.84 -25.49 -12.76
C ASP A 201 29.34 -25.68 -12.38
N SER A 202 28.84 -26.89 -12.64
CA SER A 202 27.42 -27.26 -12.51
C SER A 202 26.98 -27.56 -11.08
N ASP A 203 27.87 -27.50 -10.09
CA ASP A 203 27.57 -27.91 -8.72
C ASP A 203 26.96 -26.82 -7.83
N ILE A 204 26.86 -25.60 -8.34
CA ILE A 204 26.20 -24.52 -7.60
C ILE A 204 24.71 -24.52 -7.96
N THR A 205 23.94 -25.12 -7.10
CA THR A 205 22.48 -25.10 -7.21
C THR A 205 21.95 -23.69 -6.92
N TRP A 206 20.84 -23.33 -7.58
CA TRP A 206 20.12 -22.06 -7.34
C TRP A 206 19.81 -21.84 -5.86
N HIS A 207 19.61 -22.91 -5.08
CA HIS A 207 19.42 -22.88 -3.63
C HIS A 207 20.66 -22.30 -2.90
N GLY A 208 21.84 -22.71 -3.25
CA GLY A 208 23.06 -22.21 -2.61
C GLY A 208 23.31 -20.71 -2.84
N ILE A 209 22.98 -20.20 -4.03
CA ILE A 209 23.05 -18.75 -4.33
C ILE A 209 22.05 -17.99 -3.47
N ARG A 210 20.84 -18.51 -3.33
CA ARG A 210 19.75 -17.92 -2.60
C ARG A 210 20.03 -17.83 -1.11
N ASP A 211 20.54 -18.90 -0.52
CA ASP A 211 20.90 -18.96 0.89
C ASP A 211 22.06 -18.01 1.22
N THR A 212 23.00 -17.85 0.29
CA THR A 212 24.14 -16.95 0.44
C THR A 212 23.72 -15.47 0.41
N PHE A 213 22.73 -15.11 -0.41
CA PHE A 213 22.30 -13.72 -0.61
C PHE A 213 21.01 -13.35 0.11
N GLY A 214 20.39 -14.28 0.84
CA GLY A 214 19.21 -13.99 1.66
C GLY A 214 17.95 -13.64 0.86
N PHE A 215 17.82 -14.12 -0.38
CA PHE A 215 16.59 -13.90 -1.15
C PHE A 215 15.42 -14.69 -0.56
N PRO A 216 14.24 -14.07 -0.40
CA PRO A 216 13.09 -14.74 0.16
C PRO A 216 12.59 -15.85 -0.76
N TYR A 217 12.23 -16.99 -0.18
CA TYR A 217 11.57 -18.09 -0.88
C TYR A 217 10.17 -17.68 -1.32
N THR A 218 9.77 -18.06 -2.55
CA THR A 218 8.37 -17.92 -2.95
C THR A 218 7.53 -19.03 -2.30
N ALA A 219 6.24 -18.75 -2.03
CA ALA A 219 5.33 -19.72 -1.40
C ALA A 219 5.26 -21.08 -2.13
N LYS A 220 5.52 -21.10 -3.44
CA LYS A 220 5.56 -22.34 -4.26
C LYS A 220 6.78 -23.21 -3.97
N GLU A 221 7.91 -22.62 -3.64
CA GLU A 221 9.14 -23.35 -3.35
C GLU A 221 9.15 -23.91 -1.93
N HIS A 222 8.46 -23.24 -1.00
CA HIS A 222 8.24 -23.77 0.34
C HIS A 222 7.36 -25.05 0.34
N MET A 223 6.41 -25.17 -0.60
CA MET A 223 5.61 -26.39 -0.73
C MET A 223 6.40 -27.58 -1.31
N HIS A 224 7.42 -27.31 -2.12
CA HIS A 224 8.26 -28.40 -2.66
C HIS A 224 9.23 -28.98 -1.63
N ASP A 225 9.75 -28.16 -0.73
CA ASP A 225 10.68 -28.60 0.31
C ASP A 225 9.99 -29.39 1.43
N THR A 226 8.72 -29.03 1.75
CA THR A 226 7.94 -29.80 2.75
C THR A 226 7.46 -31.16 2.25
N SER A 227 7.30 -31.35 0.94
CA SER A 227 6.90 -32.67 0.39
C SER A 227 8.01 -33.72 0.47
N VAL A 228 9.28 -33.31 0.52
CA VAL A 228 10.41 -34.22 0.67
C VAL A 228 10.53 -34.77 2.08
N TYR A 229 10.06 -34.06 3.09
CA TYR A 229 10.08 -34.53 4.48
C TYR A 229 8.95 -35.51 4.83
N TYR A 230 7.80 -35.42 4.17
CA TYR A 230 6.67 -36.34 4.42
C TYR A 230 6.80 -37.71 3.75
N THR A 231 7.58 -37.83 2.68
CA THR A 231 7.80 -39.15 2.04
C THR A 231 8.83 -40.03 2.76
N LYS A 232 9.60 -39.46 3.70
CA LYS A 232 10.58 -40.21 4.47
C LYS A 232 10.04 -40.80 5.79
N ALA A 233 8.89 -40.30 6.27
CA ALA A 233 8.26 -40.76 7.50
C ALA A 233 7.33 -41.97 7.32
N ASP A 234 6.85 -42.24 6.09
CA ASP A 234 5.93 -43.32 5.79
C ASP A 234 6.63 -44.63 5.32
N SER A 235 7.96 -44.66 5.26
CA SER A 235 8.71 -45.87 4.83
C SER A 235 9.31 -46.67 5.96
N ASP A 236 9.12 -46.26 7.23
CA ASP A 236 9.67 -46.95 8.41
C ASP A 236 8.58 -47.50 9.38
N ASN A 237 7.39 -47.88 8.86
CA ASN A 237 6.40 -48.69 9.59
C ASN A 237 5.98 -49.91 8.80
#